data_6f6627cfedbdbae90d2ccc1db9284fad
#
_entry.id   6f6627cfedbdbae90d2ccc1db9284fad
#
_cell.length_a   1.000
_cell.length_b   1.000
_cell.length_c   1.000
_cell.angle_alpha   90.00
_cell.angle_beta   90.00
_cell.angle_gamma   90.00
#
_symmetry.space_group_name_H-M   'P 1'
#
loop_
_entity.id
_entity.type
_entity.pdbx_description
1 polymer ?
#
loop_
_entity_poly.entity_id
_entity_poly.type
_entity_poly.pdbx_seq_one_letter_code
_entity_poly.pdbx_strand_id
1 'polypeptide(L)'
;MIIAAAQFPSVPGDIAANATRMGGLIAEAAERGAGLVVFSELALTHYDLGLIAADPVGLAVLPDDPRLAPVREVCRATGVAAVVNGPGRGAGDGAKPTLTSFVFGPDGTLLTRYDKRHLFETESTVFAPGGAHGRFTLGGVRFALATCFDSSFPEVPERAAADGCRVYLASAFHSDAERVARYAGLAREHGLHVLLANGIGVGSAEPGGIGLSGCWLPSGEQVATASAGAGGDGAEVVLCDVRDAITLMADPAVAAVPVRECGEPLVDLRAAAPGLLVDGLTDGADGADGAVEDGAFAHLREGVLRRLLAAQEALPDGLRLRFVEGYRPPALQRRYFTRYGDELRAAHPDWDAARIHRAASRYVSPPEIAPHSAGGAVDLTLVTADGGDVDMGTLIDASPEESGGACYTSAPGLTPAARANRRILSAALRGAGLVNYPTEWWHWSYGDRYWALATGAEHALYGPKELGGEPVGDHADGSDRANGSDRADHADRAAHVGEAACADSAGVER
;
A
#
# COMPACT_ATOMS: atom_id res chain seq x y z
N MET A 1 4.00 -3.73 8.37
CA MET A 1 5.04 -3.02 7.62
C MET A 1 5.88 -2.22 8.60
N ILE A 2 7.20 -2.23 8.44
CA ILE A 2 8.09 -1.34 9.19
C ILE A 2 8.36 -0.11 8.35
N ILE A 3 8.29 1.08 8.93
CA ILE A 3 8.66 2.35 8.33
C ILE A 3 9.80 2.98 9.13
N ALA A 4 10.55 3.89 8.52
CA ALA A 4 11.70 4.50 9.15
C ALA A 4 11.70 6.02 9.01
N ALA A 5 12.13 6.73 10.05
CA ALA A 5 12.56 8.11 9.95
C ALA A 5 14.09 8.16 9.95
N ALA A 6 14.66 8.86 8.99
CA ALA A 6 16.09 9.07 8.88
C ALA A 6 16.43 10.55 9.06
N GLN A 7 17.30 10.84 10.03
CA GLN A 7 17.89 12.15 10.23
C GLN A 7 19.37 12.14 9.88
N PHE A 8 19.86 13.20 9.31
CA PHE A 8 21.29 13.40 9.03
C PHE A 8 21.57 14.90 8.82
N PRO A 9 22.80 15.38 9.10
CA PRO A 9 23.20 16.74 8.75
C PRO A 9 23.39 16.84 7.24
N SER A 10 22.46 17.48 6.55
CA SER A 10 22.56 17.71 5.11
C SER A 10 23.58 18.81 4.78
N VAL A 11 24.29 18.66 3.66
CA VAL A 11 25.24 19.62 3.15
C VAL A 11 24.48 20.77 2.46
N PRO A 12 24.65 22.05 2.87
CA PRO A 12 23.94 23.15 2.26
C PRO A 12 24.16 23.24 0.74
N GLY A 13 23.07 23.21 -0.02
CA GLY A 13 23.04 23.35 -1.48
C GLY A 13 23.55 22.15 -2.29
N ASP A 14 24.16 21.15 -1.68
CA ASP A 14 24.69 19.98 -2.41
C ASP A 14 23.66 18.83 -2.49
N ILE A 15 22.73 18.96 -3.43
CA ILE A 15 21.67 17.97 -3.67
C ILE A 15 22.24 16.57 -3.99
N ALA A 16 23.33 16.49 -4.76
CA ALA A 16 23.89 15.22 -5.18
C ALA A 16 24.54 14.46 -4.01
N ALA A 17 25.30 15.17 -3.15
CA ALA A 17 25.87 14.59 -1.94
C ALA A 17 24.77 14.14 -0.97
N ASN A 18 23.74 14.97 -0.76
CA ASN A 18 22.62 14.65 0.11
C ASN A 18 21.81 13.45 -0.41
N ALA A 19 21.51 13.39 -1.71
CA ALA A 19 20.82 12.25 -2.32
C ALA A 19 21.64 10.95 -2.20
N THR A 20 22.95 11.02 -2.35
CA THR A 20 23.86 9.88 -2.12
C THR A 20 23.81 9.40 -0.67
N ARG A 21 23.86 10.34 0.30
CA ARG A 21 23.73 10.01 1.72
C ARG A 21 22.38 9.38 2.05
N MET A 22 21.30 9.93 1.49
CA MET A 22 19.95 9.35 1.62
C MET A 22 19.92 7.91 1.08
N GLY A 23 20.55 7.65 -0.07
CA GLY A 23 20.67 6.30 -0.62
C GLY A 23 21.30 5.32 0.37
N GLY A 24 22.39 5.71 1.06
CA GLY A 24 23.03 4.92 2.10
C GLY A 24 22.09 4.61 3.27
N LEU A 25 21.33 5.61 3.76
CA LEU A 25 20.37 5.45 4.85
C LEU A 25 19.16 4.60 4.46
N ILE A 26 18.70 4.67 3.19
CA ILE A 26 17.67 3.77 2.66
C ILE A 26 18.16 2.32 2.66
N ALA A 27 19.42 2.09 2.23
CA ALA A 27 20.01 0.75 2.24
C ALA A 27 20.13 0.19 3.68
N GLU A 28 20.61 1.00 4.64
CA GLU A 28 20.64 0.63 6.06
C GLU A 28 19.26 0.27 6.60
N ALA A 29 18.26 1.11 6.33
CA ALA A 29 16.88 0.86 6.74
C ALA A 29 16.32 -0.43 6.13
N ALA A 30 16.66 -0.71 4.86
CA ALA A 30 16.28 -1.93 4.15
C ALA A 30 16.84 -3.19 4.81
N GLU A 31 18.11 -3.18 5.23
CA GLU A 31 18.73 -4.28 5.97
C GLU A 31 18.01 -4.56 7.29
N ARG A 32 17.45 -3.51 7.92
CA ARG A 32 16.66 -3.58 9.14
C ARG A 32 15.17 -3.87 8.90
N GLY A 33 14.75 -4.12 7.65
CA GLY A 33 13.41 -4.55 7.27
C GLY A 33 12.41 -3.42 7.02
N ALA A 34 12.84 -2.17 6.91
CA ALA A 34 11.95 -1.06 6.54
C ALA A 34 11.43 -1.22 5.11
N GLY A 35 10.17 -0.84 4.89
CA GLY A 35 9.54 -0.75 3.57
C GLY A 35 9.36 0.70 3.09
N LEU A 36 9.56 1.68 3.98
CA LEU A 36 9.49 3.11 3.69
C LEU A 36 10.48 3.87 4.57
N VAL A 37 11.21 4.83 3.99
CA VAL A 37 12.06 5.78 4.74
C VAL A 37 11.59 7.20 4.50
N VAL A 38 11.50 8.00 5.57
CA VAL A 38 11.13 9.42 5.51
C VAL A 38 12.32 10.28 5.93
N PHE A 39 12.62 11.31 5.15
CA PHE A 39 13.65 12.29 5.43
C PHE A 39 13.06 13.61 5.91
N SER A 40 13.88 14.41 6.59
CA SER A 40 13.50 15.70 7.16
C SER A 40 13.17 16.76 6.11
N GLU A 41 12.57 17.87 6.58
CA GLU A 41 12.28 19.04 5.76
C GLU A 41 13.55 19.60 5.15
N LEU A 42 13.49 19.93 3.84
CA LEU A 42 14.59 20.43 3.03
C LEU A 42 15.89 19.61 3.11
N ALA A 43 15.78 18.31 3.38
CA ALA A 43 16.94 17.43 3.50
C ALA A 43 17.80 17.38 2.21
N LEU A 44 17.24 17.69 1.04
CA LEU A 44 17.99 17.79 -0.21
C LEU A 44 18.95 18.96 -0.28
N THR A 45 18.63 20.08 0.38
CA THR A 45 19.37 21.34 0.25
C THR A 45 19.86 21.91 1.57
N HIS A 46 19.54 21.26 2.68
CA HIS A 46 19.54 21.86 4.00
C HIS A 46 18.49 22.97 4.16
N TYR A 47 18.09 23.26 5.43
CA TYR A 47 17.11 24.32 5.73
C TYR A 47 17.82 25.68 5.75
N ASP A 48 18.28 26.14 4.56
CA ASP A 48 18.89 27.44 4.35
C ASP A 48 18.11 28.24 3.30
N LEU A 49 17.17 29.05 3.80
CA LEU A 49 16.28 29.83 2.94
C LEU A 49 17.04 30.89 2.14
N GLY A 50 18.14 31.44 2.71
CA GLY A 50 18.99 32.44 2.03
C GLY A 50 19.68 31.81 0.81
N LEU A 51 20.22 30.62 0.97
CA LEU A 51 20.89 29.89 -0.10
C LEU A 51 19.87 29.53 -1.21
N ILE A 52 18.68 29.06 -0.84
CA ILE A 52 17.63 28.67 -1.80
C ILE A 52 17.11 29.93 -2.53
N ALA A 53 16.95 31.05 -1.85
CA ALA A 53 16.53 32.30 -2.45
C ALA A 53 17.58 32.86 -3.46
N ALA A 54 18.88 32.59 -3.21
CA ALA A 54 19.94 32.99 -4.12
C ALA A 54 19.98 32.21 -5.44
N ASP A 55 19.59 30.95 -5.42
CA ASP A 55 19.50 30.09 -6.61
C ASP A 55 18.23 29.22 -6.61
N PRO A 56 17.03 29.81 -6.72
CA PRO A 56 15.78 29.10 -6.62
C PRO A 56 15.50 28.15 -7.80
N VAL A 57 16.17 28.36 -8.94
CA VAL A 57 16.05 27.50 -10.13
C VAL A 57 17.02 26.33 -10.07
N GLY A 58 18.28 26.58 -9.74
CA GLY A 58 19.31 25.54 -9.67
C GLY A 58 19.10 24.56 -8.52
N LEU A 59 18.51 25.01 -7.41
CA LEU A 59 18.22 24.18 -6.24
C LEU A 59 16.83 23.50 -6.28
N ALA A 60 15.93 23.90 -7.18
CA ALA A 60 14.65 23.23 -7.35
C ALA A 60 14.78 22.03 -8.29
N VAL A 61 14.18 20.90 -7.89
CA VAL A 61 14.23 19.63 -8.61
C VAL A 61 12.88 19.22 -9.16
N LEU A 62 12.91 18.41 -10.24
CA LEU A 62 11.81 17.59 -10.72
C LEU A 62 12.01 16.14 -10.23
N PRO A 63 10.96 15.29 -10.26
CA PRO A 63 11.08 13.89 -9.82
C PRO A 63 12.11 13.07 -10.60
N ASP A 64 12.34 13.42 -11.87
CA ASP A 64 13.30 12.78 -12.78
C ASP A 64 14.69 13.43 -12.79
N ASP A 65 14.91 14.43 -11.95
CA ASP A 65 16.21 15.11 -11.83
C ASP A 65 17.34 14.09 -11.65
N PRO A 66 18.43 14.16 -12.46
CA PRO A 66 19.54 13.21 -12.38
C PRO A 66 20.21 13.18 -11.00
N ARG A 67 20.20 14.31 -10.26
CA ARG A 67 20.75 14.36 -8.89
C ARG A 67 20.00 13.47 -7.89
N LEU A 68 18.75 13.10 -8.18
CA LEU A 68 17.94 12.16 -7.39
C LEU A 68 18.12 10.69 -7.81
N ALA A 69 18.94 10.41 -8.83
CA ALA A 69 19.19 9.04 -9.28
C ALA A 69 19.64 8.08 -8.17
N PRO A 70 20.57 8.46 -7.24
CA PRO A 70 20.98 7.57 -6.14
C PRO A 70 19.81 7.10 -5.27
N VAL A 71 18.84 7.97 -4.97
CA VAL A 71 17.65 7.59 -4.21
C VAL A 71 16.79 6.60 -4.99
N ARG A 72 16.46 6.91 -6.25
CA ARG A 72 15.59 6.06 -7.08
C ARG A 72 16.21 4.68 -7.34
N GLU A 73 17.51 4.63 -7.56
CA GLU A 73 18.25 3.39 -7.80
C GLU A 73 18.27 2.51 -6.55
N VAL A 74 18.52 3.08 -5.37
CA VAL A 74 18.49 2.33 -4.12
C VAL A 74 17.07 1.87 -3.78
N CYS A 75 16.03 2.69 -3.98
CA CYS A 75 14.65 2.24 -3.84
C CYS A 75 14.39 1.00 -4.70
N ARG A 76 14.78 1.02 -5.98
CA ARG A 76 14.62 -0.10 -6.89
C ARG A 76 15.43 -1.33 -6.45
N ALA A 77 16.67 -1.13 -6.04
CA ALA A 77 17.56 -2.22 -5.64
C ALA A 77 17.11 -2.90 -4.34
N THR A 78 16.56 -2.13 -3.40
CA THR A 78 16.16 -2.61 -2.07
C THR A 78 14.68 -2.94 -1.97
N GLY A 79 13.83 -2.43 -2.86
CA GLY A 79 12.37 -2.52 -2.77
C GLY A 79 11.80 -1.67 -1.64
N VAL A 80 12.50 -0.62 -1.20
CA VAL A 80 12.10 0.31 -0.15
C VAL A 80 11.66 1.63 -0.76
N ALA A 81 10.49 2.13 -0.38
CA ALA A 81 10.02 3.46 -0.77
C ALA A 81 10.72 4.57 0.02
N ALA A 82 10.76 5.79 -0.53
CA ALA A 82 11.36 6.93 0.16
C ALA A 82 10.51 8.20 0.03
N VAL A 83 10.37 8.95 1.12
CA VAL A 83 9.86 10.33 1.13
C VAL A 83 11.04 11.28 1.25
N VAL A 84 11.33 11.99 0.18
CA VAL A 84 12.44 12.94 0.07
C VAL A 84 11.90 14.36 0.00
N ASN A 85 12.42 15.26 0.83
CA ASN A 85 11.93 16.64 0.91
C ASN A 85 12.98 17.65 0.45
N GLY A 86 12.56 18.62 -0.33
CA GLY A 86 13.40 19.68 -0.87
C GLY A 86 12.65 20.69 -1.71
N PRO A 87 13.33 21.67 -2.31
CA PRO A 87 12.70 22.59 -3.25
C PRO A 87 12.24 21.84 -4.51
N GLY A 88 10.94 21.91 -4.81
CA GLY A 88 10.33 21.40 -6.04
C GLY A 88 10.12 22.53 -7.05
N ARG A 89 10.19 22.24 -8.35
CA ARG A 89 9.86 23.25 -9.38
C ARG A 89 8.41 23.65 -9.29
N GLY A 90 8.16 24.95 -9.27
CA GLY A 90 6.83 25.55 -9.37
C GLY A 90 6.21 25.35 -10.76
N ALA A 91 4.90 25.53 -10.87
CA ALA A 91 4.16 25.40 -12.11
C ALA A 91 4.32 26.69 -12.96
N GLY A 92 5.08 26.60 -14.05
CA GLY A 92 5.28 27.68 -15.02
C GLY A 92 6.64 28.39 -14.93
N ASP A 93 7.00 29.06 -16.02
CA ASP A 93 8.25 29.82 -16.11
C ASP A 93 8.26 31.00 -15.13
N GLY A 94 9.32 31.08 -14.32
CA GLY A 94 9.49 32.14 -13.33
C GLY A 94 8.63 31.97 -12.07
N ALA A 95 7.90 30.88 -11.90
CA ALA A 95 7.15 30.59 -10.68
C ALA A 95 8.12 30.32 -9.50
N LYS A 96 7.72 30.76 -8.30
CA LYS A 96 8.47 30.39 -7.07
C LYS A 96 8.52 28.86 -6.95
N PRO A 97 9.63 28.29 -6.46
CA PRO A 97 9.65 26.87 -6.11
C PRO A 97 8.61 26.57 -5.03
N THR A 98 8.28 25.31 -4.87
CA THR A 98 7.46 24.78 -3.78
C THR A 98 8.34 24.03 -2.79
N LEU A 99 7.94 23.94 -1.53
CA LEU A 99 8.58 23.07 -0.54
C LEU A 99 7.91 21.70 -0.66
N THR A 100 8.62 20.74 -1.26
CA THR A 100 8.02 19.52 -1.83
C THR A 100 8.54 18.27 -1.16
N SER A 101 7.61 17.36 -0.81
CA SER A 101 7.90 15.96 -0.52
C SER A 101 7.64 15.13 -1.78
N PHE A 102 8.68 14.46 -2.29
CA PHE A 102 8.60 13.48 -3.36
C PHE A 102 8.53 12.09 -2.75
N VAL A 103 7.54 11.29 -3.13
CA VAL A 103 7.41 9.90 -2.68
C VAL A 103 7.83 8.98 -3.82
N PHE A 104 8.98 8.35 -3.68
CA PHE A 104 9.45 7.33 -4.62
C PHE A 104 9.01 5.95 -4.14
N GLY A 105 8.42 5.17 -5.04
CA GLY A 105 7.99 3.80 -4.78
C GLY A 105 9.14 2.81 -4.68
N PRO A 106 8.83 1.54 -4.31
CA PRO A 106 9.82 0.47 -4.23
C PRO A 106 10.52 0.15 -5.56
N ASP A 107 9.94 0.56 -6.68
CA ASP A 107 10.48 0.45 -8.03
C ASP A 107 11.27 1.69 -8.46
N GLY A 108 11.40 2.68 -7.58
CA GLY A 108 12.08 3.95 -7.84
C GLY A 108 11.28 4.93 -8.71
N THR A 109 10.01 4.65 -9.02
CA THR A 109 9.12 5.58 -9.72
C THR A 109 8.46 6.55 -8.73
N LEU A 110 7.97 7.69 -9.22
CA LEU A 110 7.22 8.64 -8.40
C LEU A 110 5.81 8.09 -8.13
N LEU A 111 5.46 7.86 -6.87
CA LEU A 111 4.10 7.52 -6.45
C LEU A 111 3.22 8.76 -6.31
N THR A 112 3.74 9.80 -5.68
CA THR A 112 3.04 11.08 -5.48
C THR A 112 4.02 12.17 -5.11
N ARG A 113 3.56 13.43 -5.23
CA ARG A 113 4.26 14.60 -4.70
C ARG A 113 3.30 15.38 -3.80
N TYR A 114 3.85 16.01 -2.78
CA TYR A 114 3.12 16.89 -1.88
C TYR A 114 3.88 18.21 -1.74
N ASP A 115 3.25 19.32 -2.07
CA ASP A 115 3.77 20.66 -1.86
C ASP A 115 3.20 21.23 -0.55
N LYS A 116 4.05 21.69 0.37
CA LYS A 116 3.67 22.23 1.68
C LYS A 116 2.59 23.30 1.52
N ARG A 117 1.49 23.14 2.26
CA ARG A 117 0.33 24.03 2.16
C ARG A 117 0.44 25.26 3.06
N HIS A 118 0.94 25.07 4.26
CA HIS A 118 1.07 26.14 5.27
C HIS A 118 2.54 26.50 5.43
N LEU A 119 2.94 27.56 4.74
CA LEU A 119 4.30 28.07 4.81
C LEU A 119 4.50 28.91 6.09
N PHE A 120 5.63 28.73 6.75
CA PHE A 120 6.06 29.64 7.81
C PHE A 120 6.37 31.03 7.22
N GLU A 121 6.31 32.09 8.03
CA GLU A 121 6.44 33.47 7.51
C GLU A 121 7.65 33.68 6.60
N THR A 122 8.82 33.21 7.02
CA THR A 122 10.06 33.34 6.25
C THR A 122 10.06 32.49 4.99
N GLU A 123 9.42 31.33 5.01
CA GLU A 123 9.33 30.42 3.85
C GLU A 123 8.50 31.03 2.72
N SER A 124 7.47 31.81 3.05
CA SER A 124 6.60 32.46 2.05
C SER A 124 7.34 33.46 1.15
N THR A 125 8.52 33.93 1.58
CA THR A 125 9.39 34.79 0.78
C THR A 125 10.04 34.03 -0.38
N VAL A 126 10.32 32.74 -0.18
CA VAL A 126 11.06 31.84 -1.10
C VAL A 126 10.12 30.93 -1.88
N PHE A 127 9.15 30.32 -1.20
CA PHE A 127 8.28 29.27 -1.74
C PHE A 127 6.87 29.76 -2.06
N ALA A 128 6.21 29.04 -2.95
CA ALA A 128 4.77 29.11 -3.17
C ALA A 128 4.06 27.98 -2.38
N PRO A 129 2.86 28.23 -1.81
CA PRO A 129 2.11 27.21 -1.10
C PRO A 129 1.50 26.18 -2.08
N GLY A 130 1.39 24.92 -1.64
CA GLY A 130 0.67 23.87 -2.32
C GLY A 130 -0.84 23.94 -2.13
N GLY A 131 -1.60 23.28 -3.01
CA GLY A 131 -3.07 23.25 -2.95
C GLY A 131 -3.66 21.88 -2.57
N ALA A 132 -2.93 20.78 -2.81
CA ALA A 132 -3.43 19.42 -2.63
C ALA A 132 -3.03 18.83 -1.26
N HIS A 133 -3.82 17.87 -0.79
CA HIS A 133 -3.43 17.04 0.36
C HIS A 133 -2.51 15.90 -0.12
N GLY A 134 -1.39 15.69 0.57
CA GLY A 134 -0.48 14.59 0.32
C GLY A 134 -1.04 13.27 0.84
N ARG A 135 -1.46 12.38 -0.05
CA ARG A 135 -2.00 11.06 0.29
C ARG A 135 -1.41 10.01 -0.65
N PHE A 136 -1.07 8.85 -0.09
CA PHE A 136 -0.69 7.68 -0.89
C PHE A 136 -0.93 6.39 -0.11
N THR A 137 -0.98 5.27 -0.82
CA THR A 137 -1.10 3.94 -0.23
C THR A 137 0.14 3.12 -0.58
N LEU A 138 0.69 2.44 0.41
CA LEU A 138 1.84 1.55 0.23
C LEU A 138 1.70 0.36 1.19
N GLY A 139 1.82 -0.86 0.68
CA GLY A 139 1.73 -2.08 1.49
C GLY A 139 0.43 -2.17 2.31
N GLY A 140 -0.71 -1.73 1.74
CA GLY A 140 -2.02 -1.72 2.40
C GLY A 140 -2.20 -0.69 3.51
N VAL A 141 -1.21 0.18 3.73
CA VAL A 141 -1.30 1.29 4.67
C VAL A 141 -1.53 2.60 3.92
N ARG A 142 -2.51 3.38 4.35
CA ARG A 142 -2.79 4.71 3.81
C ARG A 142 -2.06 5.77 4.62
N PHE A 143 -1.25 6.56 3.95
CA PHE A 143 -0.37 7.57 4.53
C PHE A 143 -0.86 8.99 4.23
N ALA A 144 -0.63 9.89 5.19
CA ALA A 144 -0.72 11.33 5.01
C ALA A 144 0.66 11.96 5.12
N LEU A 145 0.95 12.89 4.21
CA LEU A 145 2.17 13.72 4.23
C LEU A 145 1.86 15.07 4.86
N ALA A 146 2.77 15.56 5.67
CA ALA A 146 2.79 16.91 6.20
C ALA A 146 4.23 17.42 6.33
N THR A 147 4.42 18.73 6.23
CA THR A 147 5.74 19.33 6.38
C THR A 147 5.70 20.38 7.47
N CYS A 148 6.41 20.11 8.58
CA CYS A 148 6.71 21.01 9.70
C CYS A 148 5.48 21.83 10.16
N PHE A 149 5.35 23.07 9.69
CA PHE A 149 4.31 24.03 10.09
C PHE A 149 2.90 23.56 9.73
N ASP A 150 2.71 22.65 8.75
CA ASP A 150 1.41 22.01 8.48
C ASP A 150 0.83 21.36 9.74
N SER A 151 1.69 20.77 10.60
CA SER A 151 1.26 20.09 11.84
C SER A 151 0.77 21.05 12.94
N SER A 152 0.89 22.37 12.71
CA SER A 152 0.36 23.40 13.62
C SER A 152 -1.12 23.73 13.35
N PHE A 153 -1.69 23.19 12.28
CA PHE A 153 -3.06 23.41 11.85
C PHE A 153 -3.90 22.15 12.13
N PRO A 154 -4.84 22.20 13.10
CA PRO A 154 -5.62 21.02 13.51
C PRO A 154 -6.37 20.33 12.36
N GLU A 155 -6.79 21.09 11.36
CA GLU A 155 -7.50 20.56 10.19
C GLU A 155 -6.64 19.63 9.32
N VAL A 156 -5.30 19.69 9.42
CA VAL A 156 -4.41 18.85 8.60
C VAL A 156 -4.42 17.38 9.07
N PRO A 157 -4.16 17.05 10.35
CA PRO A 157 -4.29 15.68 10.83
C PRO A 157 -5.75 15.22 10.94
N GLU A 158 -6.72 16.11 11.24
CA GLU A 158 -8.13 15.80 11.23
C GLU A 158 -8.60 15.31 9.85
N ARG A 159 -8.23 16.04 8.80
CA ARG A 159 -8.52 15.66 7.43
C ARG A 159 -7.80 14.37 7.03
N ALA A 160 -6.57 14.15 7.51
CA ALA A 160 -5.85 12.90 7.26
C ALA A 160 -6.60 11.69 7.81
N ALA A 161 -7.09 11.77 9.06
CA ALA A 161 -7.89 10.73 9.67
C ALA A 161 -9.24 10.53 8.94
N ALA A 162 -9.92 11.62 8.57
CA ALA A 162 -11.19 11.59 7.81
C ALA A 162 -11.02 10.96 6.42
N ASP A 163 -9.86 11.15 5.77
CA ASP A 163 -9.50 10.53 4.49
C ASP A 163 -9.10 9.04 4.66
N GLY A 164 -9.22 8.46 5.86
CA GLY A 164 -8.88 7.07 6.15
C GLY A 164 -7.38 6.78 6.25
N CYS A 165 -6.53 7.82 6.40
CA CYS A 165 -5.12 7.60 6.67
C CYS A 165 -4.93 6.99 8.06
N ARG A 166 -3.96 6.11 8.18
CA ARG A 166 -3.60 5.45 9.44
C ARG A 166 -2.24 5.89 9.96
N VAL A 167 -1.42 6.46 9.09
CA VAL A 167 -0.08 6.93 9.41
C VAL A 167 0.10 8.36 8.90
N TYR A 168 0.58 9.23 9.77
CA TYR A 168 0.94 10.62 9.50
C TYR A 168 2.46 10.74 9.43
N LEU A 169 2.98 11.12 8.29
CA LEU A 169 4.40 11.30 8.03
C LEU A 169 4.73 12.78 8.07
N ALA A 170 5.55 13.20 9.03
CA ALA A 170 5.99 14.56 9.19
C ALA A 170 7.48 14.70 8.83
N SER A 171 7.78 15.51 7.82
CA SER A 171 9.13 16.00 7.54
C SER A 171 9.29 17.38 8.18
N ALA A 172 10.22 17.57 9.11
CA ALA A 172 10.35 18.83 9.85
C ALA A 172 11.79 19.26 10.08
N PHE A 173 11.96 20.54 10.51
CA PHE A 173 13.20 21.10 10.97
C PHE A 173 12.97 21.89 12.28
N HIS A 174 12.54 21.14 13.32
CA HIS A 174 12.24 21.73 14.63
C HIS A 174 13.52 22.00 15.43
N SER A 175 13.55 23.16 16.05
CA SER A 175 14.66 23.64 16.86
C SER A 175 14.49 23.42 18.36
N ASP A 176 13.33 22.91 18.80
CA ASP A 176 13.04 22.69 20.21
C ASP A 176 12.28 21.37 20.47
N ALA A 177 12.58 20.76 21.62
CA ALA A 177 12.00 19.49 22.02
C ALA A 177 10.50 19.57 22.38
N GLU A 178 9.99 20.74 22.73
CA GLU A 178 8.57 20.93 23.05
C GLU A 178 7.70 20.75 21.79
N ARG A 179 8.17 21.28 20.65
CA ARG A 179 7.50 21.04 19.35
C ARG A 179 7.49 19.56 18.97
N VAL A 180 8.61 18.86 19.19
CA VAL A 180 8.69 17.41 18.96
C VAL A 180 7.71 16.65 19.85
N ALA A 181 7.59 17.03 21.14
CA ALA A 181 6.68 16.38 22.08
C ALA A 181 5.19 16.53 21.70
N ARG A 182 4.80 17.56 20.91
CA ARG A 182 3.41 17.77 20.48
C ARG A 182 2.89 16.65 19.59
N TYR A 183 3.76 15.91 18.92
CA TYR A 183 3.35 14.79 18.07
C TYR A 183 2.68 13.64 18.83
N ALA A 184 2.97 13.49 20.14
CA ALA A 184 2.25 12.57 21.02
C ALA A 184 0.76 12.93 21.16
N GLY A 185 0.45 14.24 21.29
CA GLY A 185 -0.92 14.75 21.31
C GLY A 185 -1.63 14.52 19.99
N LEU A 186 -0.98 14.89 18.87
CA LEU A 186 -1.51 14.68 17.53
C LEU A 186 -1.86 13.20 17.27
N ALA A 187 -0.96 12.28 17.64
CA ALA A 187 -1.19 10.85 17.47
C ALA A 187 -2.44 10.39 18.23
N ARG A 188 -2.58 10.78 19.50
CA ARG A 188 -3.69 10.38 20.37
C ARG A 188 -5.01 11.00 19.96
N GLU A 189 -5.03 12.28 19.62
CA GLU A 189 -6.24 13.02 19.29
C GLU A 189 -6.91 12.54 18.00
N HIS A 190 -6.09 12.11 17.03
CA HIS A 190 -6.56 11.69 15.72
C HIS A 190 -6.48 10.17 15.49
N GLY A 191 -5.98 9.38 16.46
CA GLY A 191 -5.85 7.93 16.34
C GLY A 191 -4.87 7.49 15.24
N LEU A 192 -3.82 8.29 14.99
CA LEU A 192 -2.86 8.07 13.93
C LEU A 192 -1.52 7.57 14.49
N HIS A 193 -0.87 6.63 13.80
CA HIS A 193 0.58 6.51 13.94
C HIS A 193 1.23 7.78 13.42
N VAL A 194 2.23 8.30 14.13
CA VAL A 194 2.98 9.47 13.69
C VAL A 194 4.44 9.12 13.55
N LEU A 195 5.02 9.37 12.38
CA LEU A 195 6.45 9.27 12.14
C LEU A 195 7.00 10.67 11.84
N LEU A 196 7.89 11.15 12.67
CA LEU A 196 8.60 12.41 12.49
C LEU A 196 10.02 12.15 12.01
N ALA A 197 10.40 12.70 10.87
CA ALA A 197 11.78 12.88 10.45
C ALA A 197 12.16 14.34 10.67
N ASN A 198 13.02 14.61 11.65
CA ASN A 198 13.43 15.95 12.02
C ASN A 198 14.89 16.22 11.64
N GLY A 199 15.16 17.39 11.08
CA GLY A 199 16.49 17.77 10.61
C GLY A 199 17.47 18.05 11.73
N ILE A 200 18.76 18.04 11.35
CA ILE A 200 19.89 18.34 12.21
C ILE A 200 20.73 19.46 11.60
N GLY A 201 21.30 20.32 12.44
CA GLY A 201 22.27 21.32 12.04
C GLY A 201 21.73 22.75 12.12
N VAL A 202 22.64 23.70 11.86
CA VAL A 202 22.32 25.14 11.93
C VAL A 202 21.80 25.55 10.55
N GLY A 203 20.50 25.84 10.45
CA GLY A 203 19.86 26.35 9.24
C GLY A 203 19.64 27.88 9.33
N SER A 204 18.75 28.38 8.43
CA SER A 204 18.29 29.78 8.46
C SER A 204 17.45 30.09 9.71
N ALA A 205 16.96 29.07 10.41
CA ALA A 205 16.28 29.20 11.69
C ALA A 205 17.27 29.00 12.85
N GLU A 206 17.47 29.97 13.67
CA GLU A 206 18.22 29.80 14.91
C GLU A 206 17.24 29.56 16.10
N PRO A 207 17.53 28.60 16.99
CA PRO A 207 18.58 27.60 16.93
C PRO A 207 18.25 26.51 15.91
N GLY A 208 19.25 25.92 15.24
CA GLY A 208 19.07 24.92 14.17
C GLY A 208 18.29 23.65 14.56
N GLY A 209 18.08 22.76 13.62
CA GLY A 209 17.37 21.49 13.82
C GLY A 209 18.04 20.59 14.85
N ILE A 210 17.25 20.04 15.80
CA ILE A 210 17.78 19.29 16.96
C ILE A 210 17.79 17.77 16.75
N GLY A 211 17.33 17.25 15.62
CA GLY A 211 17.10 15.81 15.48
C GLY A 211 15.89 15.34 16.30
N LEU A 212 16.05 14.29 17.09
CA LEU A 212 14.96 13.68 17.84
C LEU A 212 13.83 13.14 16.93
N SER A 213 14.19 12.67 15.75
CA SER A 213 13.25 11.95 14.89
C SER A 213 12.61 10.80 15.69
N GLY A 214 11.31 10.55 15.49
CA GLY A 214 10.63 9.61 16.38
C GLY A 214 9.34 9.06 15.81
N CYS A 215 8.79 8.08 16.53
CA CYS A 215 7.53 7.43 16.21
C CYS A 215 6.62 7.38 17.44
N TRP A 216 5.33 7.67 17.22
CA TRP A 216 4.26 7.58 18.22
C TRP A 216 3.15 6.66 17.70
N LEU A 217 2.66 5.81 18.62
CA LEU A 217 1.47 4.99 18.38
C LEU A 217 0.18 5.85 18.45
N PRO A 218 -0.96 5.36 17.98
CA PRO A 218 -2.27 6.03 18.13
C PRO A 218 -2.67 6.34 19.59
N SER A 219 -2.04 5.68 20.57
CA SER A 219 -2.18 5.99 22.00
C SER A 219 -1.47 7.29 22.43
N GLY A 220 -0.57 7.81 21.59
CA GLY A 220 0.35 8.90 21.94
C GLY A 220 1.65 8.42 22.58
N GLU A 221 1.83 7.10 22.77
CA GLU A 221 3.07 6.52 23.27
C GLU A 221 4.19 6.66 22.24
N GLN A 222 5.34 7.17 22.67
CA GLN A 222 6.55 7.24 21.85
C GLN A 222 7.31 5.90 21.92
N VAL A 223 7.36 5.18 20.81
CA VAL A 223 7.97 3.83 20.74
C VAL A 223 9.37 3.82 20.15
N ALA A 224 9.79 4.91 19.51
CA ALA A 224 11.12 5.07 18.97
C ALA A 224 11.51 6.53 18.93
N THR A 225 12.78 6.84 19.21
CA THR A 225 13.35 8.18 19.09
C THR A 225 14.83 8.09 18.73
N ALA A 226 15.28 8.98 17.86
CA ALA A 226 16.68 9.19 17.57
C ALA A 226 17.33 10.11 18.62
N SER A 227 18.64 10.09 18.68
CA SER A 227 19.43 10.97 19.52
C SER A 227 19.27 12.44 19.11
N ALA A 228 19.44 13.35 20.06
CA ALA A 228 19.61 14.75 19.71
C ALA A 228 20.91 14.94 18.89
N GLY A 229 20.83 15.69 17.80
CA GLY A 229 21.89 15.80 16.80
C GLY A 229 23.16 16.54 17.23
N ALA A 230 23.66 16.31 18.43
CA ALA A 230 24.78 17.08 19.04
C ALA A 230 26.17 16.41 18.95
N GLY A 231 26.32 15.27 18.25
CA GLY A 231 27.62 14.55 18.19
C GLY A 231 27.80 13.65 16.99
N GLY A 232 29.02 13.56 16.47
CA GLY A 232 29.38 12.70 15.34
C GLY A 232 28.85 13.20 13.99
N ASP A 233 28.63 12.28 13.04
CA ASP A 233 27.98 12.60 11.77
C ASP A 233 26.46 12.78 11.92
N GLY A 234 25.92 12.56 13.13
CA GLY A 234 24.51 12.78 13.50
C GLY A 234 23.48 11.95 12.73
N ALA A 235 23.92 11.10 11.81
CA ALA A 235 23.02 10.29 11.02
C ALA A 235 22.48 9.12 11.83
N GLU A 236 21.14 8.98 11.85
CA GLU A 236 20.46 7.92 12.58
C GLU A 236 19.16 7.54 11.90
N VAL A 237 18.85 6.25 11.93
CA VAL A 237 17.59 5.69 11.42
C VAL A 237 16.81 5.07 12.58
N VAL A 238 15.61 5.55 12.82
CA VAL A 238 14.65 4.95 13.78
C VAL A 238 13.56 4.20 13.04
N LEU A 239 13.14 3.05 13.57
CA LEU A 239 12.14 2.17 12.96
C LEU A 239 10.83 2.24 13.75
N CYS A 240 9.73 2.11 13.03
CA CYS A 240 8.38 2.03 13.56
C CYS A 240 7.62 0.88 12.90
N ASP A 241 7.03 0.00 13.70
CA ASP A 241 6.14 -1.04 13.18
C ASP A 241 4.71 -0.52 13.10
N VAL A 242 4.17 -0.50 11.89
CA VAL A 242 2.79 -0.05 11.60
C VAL A 242 1.95 -1.16 10.98
N ARG A 243 2.20 -2.44 11.35
CA ARG A 243 1.44 -3.59 10.81
C ARG A 243 -0.03 -3.55 11.21
N ASP A 244 -0.36 -2.99 12.34
CA ASP A 244 -1.72 -2.78 12.82
C ASP A 244 -2.48 -1.67 12.05
N ALA A 245 -1.75 -0.84 11.28
CA ALA A 245 -2.31 0.16 10.39
C ALA A 245 -2.71 -0.38 9.00
N ILE A 246 -2.43 -1.68 8.71
CA ILE A 246 -2.85 -2.31 7.45
C ILE A 246 -4.37 -2.26 7.34
N THR A 247 -4.88 -1.84 6.18
CA THR A 247 -6.29 -1.95 5.83
C THR A 247 -6.62 -3.42 5.64
N LEU A 248 -7.46 -3.97 6.50
CA LEU A 248 -7.92 -5.36 6.41
C LEU A 248 -9.16 -5.48 5.53
N MET A 249 -9.44 -6.69 5.03
CA MET A 249 -10.65 -6.96 4.26
C MET A 249 -11.93 -6.61 5.04
N ALA A 250 -11.95 -6.79 6.36
CA ALA A 250 -13.07 -6.38 7.22
C ALA A 250 -13.16 -4.86 7.46
N ASP A 251 -12.30 -4.04 6.88
CA ASP A 251 -12.42 -2.59 7.03
C ASP A 251 -13.69 -2.08 6.32
N PRO A 252 -14.54 -1.29 6.99
CA PRO A 252 -15.76 -0.76 6.38
C PRO A 252 -15.52 0.00 5.06
N ALA A 253 -14.34 0.60 4.88
CA ALA A 253 -13.98 1.27 3.64
C ALA A 253 -13.90 0.31 2.44
N VAL A 254 -13.52 -0.96 2.65
CA VAL A 254 -13.54 -1.99 1.60
C VAL A 254 -14.97 -2.33 1.21
N ALA A 255 -15.84 -2.57 2.20
CA ALA A 255 -17.26 -2.87 1.96
C ALA A 255 -18.01 -1.71 1.28
N ALA A 256 -17.61 -0.46 1.57
CA ALA A 256 -18.22 0.74 0.99
C ALA A 256 -17.87 0.96 -0.48
N VAL A 257 -16.86 0.30 -1.04
CA VAL A 257 -16.52 0.42 -2.47
C VAL A 257 -17.68 -0.15 -3.30
N PRO A 258 -18.28 0.63 -4.21
CA PRO A 258 -19.35 0.13 -5.06
C PRO A 258 -18.81 -0.89 -6.07
N VAL A 259 -19.66 -1.82 -6.49
CA VAL A 259 -19.34 -2.77 -7.56
C VAL A 259 -20.10 -2.35 -8.82
N ARG A 260 -19.40 -2.25 -9.94
CA ARG A 260 -19.96 -2.13 -11.29
C ARG A 260 -19.50 -3.34 -12.08
N GLU A 261 -20.27 -4.44 -11.97
CA GLU A 261 -19.94 -5.71 -12.61
C GLU A 261 -19.75 -5.54 -14.12
N CYS A 262 -18.59 -5.91 -14.64
CA CYS A 262 -18.26 -5.76 -16.06
C CYS A 262 -18.66 -6.98 -16.92
N GLY A 263 -19.12 -8.07 -16.29
CA GLY A 263 -19.63 -9.24 -16.99
C GLY A 263 -18.56 -10.21 -17.51
N GLU A 264 -17.27 -10.00 -17.23
CA GLU A 264 -16.23 -10.93 -17.64
C GLU A 264 -16.52 -12.36 -17.15
N PRO A 265 -16.33 -13.41 -18.01
CA PRO A 265 -16.55 -14.79 -17.60
C PRO A 265 -15.46 -15.28 -16.62
N LEU A 266 -15.81 -16.30 -15.85
CA LEU A 266 -14.84 -17.18 -15.20
C LEU A 266 -14.32 -18.18 -16.22
N VAL A 267 -13.01 -18.26 -16.40
CA VAL A 267 -12.34 -19.15 -17.36
C VAL A 267 -11.48 -20.16 -16.60
N ASP A 268 -11.52 -21.43 -17.03
CA ASP A 268 -10.65 -22.48 -16.50
C ASP A 268 -9.24 -22.28 -17.07
N LEU A 269 -8.30 -21.87 -16.20
CA LEU A 269 -6.93 -21.60 -16.60
C LEU A 269 -6.16 -22.83 -17.10
N ARG A 270 -6.58 -24.05 -16.71
CA ARG A 270 -5.98 -25.30 -17.20
C ARG A 270 -6.19 -25.48 -18.70
N ALA A 271 -7.33 -25.01 -19.20
CA ALA A 271 -7.64 -25.01 -20.63
C ALA A 271 -7.13 -23.73 -21.33
N ALA A 272 -7.29 -22.57 -20.69
CA ALA A 272 -6.96 -21.26 -21.28
C ALA A 272 -5.45 -20.94 -21.25
N ALA A 273 -4.68 -21.52 -20.33
CA ALA A 273 -3.25 -21.25 -20.13
C ALA A 273 -2.46 -22.55 -19.79
N PRO A 274 -2.42 -23.55 -20.69
CA PRO A 274 -1.80 -24.86 -20.38
C PRO A 274 -0.29 -24.79 -20.09
N GLY A 275 0.34 -23.65 -20.34
CA GLY A 275 1.73 -23.40 -20.01
C GLY A 275 1.98 -22.92 -18.57
N LEU A 276 0.92 -22.55 -17.84
CA LEU A 276 1.03 -22.15 -16.44
C LEU A 276 1.09 -23.40 -15.54
N LEU A 277 1.98 -23.38 -14.54
CA LEU A 277 2.02 -24.46 -13.57
C LEU A 277 0.84 -24.32 -12.61
N VAL A 278 0.05 -25.34 -12.50
CA VAL A 278 -1.09 -25.42 -11.57
C VAL A 278 -0.76 -26.49 -10.54
N ASP A 279 -0.70 -26.06 -9.29
CA ASP A 279 -0.68 -27.00 -8.16
C ASP A 279 -2.13 -27.36 -7.92
N GLY A 280 -2.52 -28.63 -8.19
CA GLY A 280 -3.84 -29.07 -7.77
C GLY A 280 -3.89 -28.92 -6.24
N LEU A 281 -4.86 -28.18 -5.72
CA LEU A 281 -5.23 -28.35 -4.34
C LEU A 281 -5.50 -29.85 -4.18
N THR A 282 -4.53 -30.59 -3.64
CA THR A 282 -4.82 -31.89 -3.06
C THR A 282 -5.85 -31.56 -2.00
N ASP A 283 -7.09 -32.06 -2.20
CA ASP A 283 -8.18 -31.93 -1.24
C ASP A 283 -7.58 -31.85 0.15
N GLY A 284 -7.63 -30.64 0.75
CA GLY A 284 -7.08 -30.47 2.09
C GLY A 284 -7.64 -31.55 2.95
N ALA A 285 -6.89 -32.10 3.87
CA ALA A 285 -7.12 -33.29 4.68
C ALA A 285 -8.49 -33.38 5.41
N ASP A 286 -9.45 -32.57 5.07
CA ASP A 286 -10.81 -32.46 5.56
C ASP A 286 -11.83 -33.06 4.55
N GLY A 287 -11.55 -34.25 4.01
CA GLY A 287 -12.47 -35.04 3.17
C GLY A 287 -13.82 -35.39 3.83
N ALA A 288 -14.35 -34.53 4.70
CA ALA A 288 -15.57 -34.80 5.46
C ALA A 288 -16.82 -34.06 5.01
N ASP A 289 -16.75 -33.02 4.15
CA ASP A 289 -17.94 -32.23 3.80
C ASP A 289 -18.02 -31.84 2.32
N GLY A 290 -18.77 -32.63 1.58
CA GLY A 290 -19.52 -32.26 0.35
C GLY A 290 -18.69 -31.70 -0.79
N ALA A 291 -18.77 -32.38 -1.95
CA ALA A 291 -18.12 -32.02 -3.20
C ALA A 291 -17.99 -30.51 -3.45
N VAL A 292 -16.78 -29.99 -3.30
CA VAL A 292 -16.35 -28.80 -4.02
C VAL A 292 -16.52 -29.16 -5.49
N GLU A 293 -17.19 -28.33 -6.30
CA GLU A 293 -17.28 -28.53 -7.73
C GLU A 293 -15.87 -28.79 -8.26
N ASP A 294 -15.65 -30.01 -8.77
CA ASP A 294 -14.33 -30.50 -9.14
C ASP A 294 -13.68 -29.52 -10.12
N GLY A 295 -12.63 -28.81 -9.66
CA GLY A 295 -11.89 -27.83 -10.45
C GLY A 295 -12.35 -26.36 -10.33
N ALA A 296 -13.24 -25.98 -9.44
CA ALA A 296 -13.63 -24.55 -9.24
C ALA A 296 -12.43 -23.65 -8.95
N PHE A 297 -11.48 -24.13 -8.14
CA PHE A 297 -10.26 -23.40 -7.76
C PHE A 297 -9.43 -22.93 -8.97
N ALA A 298 -9.52 -23.64 -10.10
CA ALA A 298 -8.76 -23.33 -11.31
C ALA A 298 -9.40 -22.25 -12.19
N HIS A 299 -10.45 -21.56 -11.72
CA HIS A 299 -11.13 -20.52 -12.49
C HIS A 299 -10.70 -19.13 -12.04
N LEU A 300 -10.61 -18.21 -13.00
CA LEU A 300 -10.35 -16.77 -12.79
C LEU A 300 -11.21 -15.95 -13.74
N ARG A 301 -11.48 -14.68 -13.42
CA ARG A 301 -11.93 -13.71 -14.41
C ARG A 301 -10.88 -13.61 -15.53
N GLU A 302 -11.34 -13.51 -16.75
CA GLU A 302 -10.45 -13.46 -17.93
C GLU A 302 -9.40 -12.33 -17.82
N GLY A 303 -9.80 -11.16 -17.32
CA GLY A 303 -8.89 -10.03 -17.08
C GLY A 303 -7.82 -10.30 -16.04
N VAL A 304 -8.10 -11.13 -15.03
CA VAL A 304 -7.09 -11.59 -14.04
C VAL A 304 -6.11 -12.55 -14.70
N LEU A 305 -6.61 -13.51 -15.49
CA LEU A 305 -5.75 -14.47 -16.22
C LEU A 305 -4.79 -13.76 -17.17
N ARG A 306 -5.26 -12.77 -17.94
CA ARG A 306 -4.40 -11.97 -18.83
C ARG A 306 -3.25 -11.28 -18.06
N ARG A 307 -3.54 -10.73 -16.88
CA ARG A 307 -2.54 -10.08 -16.03
C ARG A 307 -1.56 -11.08 -15.44
N LEU A 308 -2.05 -12.26 -15.07
CA LEU A 308 -1.19 -13.33 -14.56
C LEU A 308 -0.17 -13.79 -15.62
N LEU A 309 -0.61 -13.92 -16.87
CA LEU A 309 0.28 -14.27 -17.99
C LEU A 309 1.32 -13.16 -18.25
N ALA A 310 0.91 -11.89 -18.21
CA ALA A 310 1.84 -10.77 -18.33
C ALA A 310 2.86 -10.74 -17.18
N ALA A 311 2.43 -11.06 -15.95
CA ALA A 311 3.34 -11.18 -14.81
C ALA A 311 4.34 -12.34 -14.98
N GLN A 312 3.89 -13.49 -15.53
CA GLN A 312 4.77 -14.61 -15.84
C GLN A 312 5.85 -14.23 -16.86
N GLU A 313 5.51 -13.47 -17.89
CA GLU A 313 6.46 -12.97 -18.90
C GLU A 313 7.47 -11.96 -18.33
N ALA A 314 7.09 -11.23 -17.28
CA ALA A 314 7.93 -10.24 -16.63
C ALA A 314 8.90 -10.83 -15.60
N LEU A 315 8.81 -12.13 -15.28
CA LEU A 315 9.73 -12.77 -14.34
C LEU A 315 11.14 -12.88 -14.92
N PRO A 316 12.18 -12.83 -14.08
CA PRO A 316 13.54 -13.17 -14.48
C PRO A 316 13.64 -14.60 -15.03
N ASP A 317 14.59 -14.80 -15.96
CA ASP A 317 14.90 -16.14 -16.48
C ASP A 317 15.15 -17.14 -15.34
N GLY A 318 14.61 -18.33 -15.49
CA GLY A 318 14.76 -19.40 -14.50
C GLY A 318 13.71 -19.43 -13.41
N LEU A 319 12.76 -18.47 -13.38
CA LEU A 319 11.63 -18.45 -12.45
C LEU A 319 10.29 -18.56 -13.18
N ARG A 320 9.32 -19.20 -12.53
CA ARG A 320 7.96 -19.36 -13.02
C ARG A 320 6.96 -19.15 -11.89
N LEU A 321 5.74 -18.73 -12.26
CA LEU A 321 4.60 -18.76 -11.35
C LEU A 321 4.07 -20.17 -11.23
N ARG A 322 3.70 -20.56 -10.00
CA ARG A 322 2.89 -21.73 -9.71
C ARG A 322 1.58 -21.25 -9.10
N PHE A 323 0.49 -21.48 -9.81
CA PHE A 323 -0.86 -21.16 -9.38
C PHE A 323 -1.37 -22.19 -8.37
N VAL A 324 -2.06 -21.75 -7.32
CA VAL A 324 -2.61 -22.61 -6.26
C VAL A 324 -4.12 -22.51 -6.20
N GLU A 325 -4.69 -21.32 -6.01
CA GLU A 325 -6.13 -21.11 -5.93
C GLU A 325 -6.56 -19.83 -6.63
N GLY A 326 -7.68 -19.87 -7.35
CA GLY A 326 -8.38 -18.72 -7.92
C GLY A 326 -9.78 -18.59 -7.35
N TYR A 327 -10.80 -19.01 -8.12
CA TYR A 327 -12.17 -18.89 -7.68
C TYR A 327 -12.52 -19.86 -6.55
N ARG A 328 -13.17 -19.32 -5.53
CA ARG A 328 -13.71 -20.05 -4.38
C ARG A 328 -15.22 -19.80 -4.29
N PRO A 329 -16.08 -20.85 -4.40
CA PRO A 329 -17.51 -20.68 -4.27
C PRO A 329 -17.93 -19.94 -2.99
N PRO A 330 -18.92 -19.02 -3.04
CA PRO A 330 -19.32 -18.24 -1.87
C PRO A 330 -19.73 -19.09 -0.64
N ALA A 331 -20.30 -20.26 -0.87
CA ALA A 331 -20.66 -21.20 0.20
C ALA A 331 -19.39 -21.74 0.93
N LEU A 332 -18.34 -22.07 0.16
CA LEU A 332 -17.06 -22.53 0.72
C LEU A 332 -16.34 -21.42 1.46
N GLN A 333 -16.33 -20.21 0.89
CA GLN A 333 -15.77 -19.02 1.55
C GLN A 333 -16.41 -18.78 2.92
N ARG A 334 -17.74 -18.88 3.01
CA ARG A 334 -18.46 -18.72 4.27
C ARG A 334 -18.07 -19.78 5.30
N ARG A 335 -17.88 -21.03 4.89
CA ARG A 335 -17.43 -22.12 5.77
C ARG A 335 -16.02 -21.82 6.34
N TYR A 336 -15.09 -21.41 5.48
CA TYR A 336 -13.73 -21.09 5.90
C TYR A 336 -13.70 -19.92 6.88
N PHE A 337 -14.42 -18.84 6.58
CA PHE A 337 -14.48 -17.67 7.46
C PHE A 337 -15.09 -18.00 8.82
N THR A 338 -16.17 -18.79 8.85
CA THR A 338 -16.83 -19.22 10.08
C THR A 338 -15.91 -20.11 10.91
N ARG A 339 -15.31 -21.15 10.28
CA ARG A 339 -14.38 -22.07 10.95
C ARG A 339 -13.23 -21.32 11.60
N TYR A 340 -12.53 -20.47 10.86
CA TYR A 340 -11.40 -19.73 11.41
C TYR A 340 -11.83 -18.72 12.49
N GLY A 341 -12.98 -18.10 12.34
CA GLY A 341 -13.57 -17.26 13.38
C GLY A 341 -13.87 -18.04 14.68
N ASP A 342 -14.31 -19.30 14.59
CA ASP A 342 -14.55 -20.17 15.74
C ASP A 342 -13.24 -20.59 16.42
N GLU A 343 -12.20 -20.89 15.66
CA GLU A 343 -10.85 -21.17 16.17
C GLU A 343 -10.30 -19.97 16.95
N LEU A 344 -10.40 -18.76 16.41
CA LEU A 344 -9.98 -17.52 17.08
C LEU A 344 -10.80 -17.27 18.36
N ARG A 345 -12.11 -17.55 18.34
CA ARG A 345 -12.97 -17.41 19.53
C ARG A 345 -12.59 -18.40 20.62
N ALA A 346 -12.23 -19.61 20.24
CA ALA A 346 -11.75 -20.62 21.19
C ALA A 346 -10.39 -20.24 21.80
N ALA A 347 -9.48 -19.69 21.00
CA ALA A 347 -8.18 -19.24 21.46
C ALA A 347 -8.24 -17.95 22.29
N HIS A 348 -9.25 -17.09 22.05
CA HIS A 348 -9.38 -15.76 22.67
C HIS A 348 -10.80 -15.53 23.18
N PRO A 349 -11.23 -16.20 24.26
CA PRO A 349 -12.60 -16.12 24.78
C PRO A 349 -12.99 -14.73 25.32
N ASP A 350 -12.03 -13.84 25.54
CA ASP A 350 -12.19 -12.46 25.96
C ASP A 350 -12.42 -11.46 24.80
N TRP A 351 -12.29 -11.91 23.54
CA TRP A 351 -12.50 -11.05 22.39
C TRP A 351 -13.99 -10.95 22.05
N ASP A 352 -14.42 -9.72 21.75
CA ASP A 352 -15.77 -9.49 21.21
C ASP A 352 -15.88 -9.92 19.73
N ALA A 353 -17.12 -9.96 19.25
CA ALA A 353 -17.41 -10.40 17.88
C ALA A 353 -16.75 -9.52 16.81
N ALA A 354 -16.66 -8.21 17.04
CA ALA A 354 -16.04 -7.28 16.09
C ALA A 354 -14.53 -7.51 15.99
N ARG A 355 -13.88 -7.76 17.12
CA ARG A 355 -12.45 -8.10 17.16
C ARG A 355 -12.16 -9.44 16.50
N ILE A 356 -12.99 -10.46 16.74
CA ILE A 356 -12.89 -11.77 16.06
C ILE A 356 -13.04 -11.58 14.55
N HIS A 357 -14.08 -10.87 14.11
CA HIS A 357 -14.32 -10.60 12.68
C HIS A 357 -13.13 -9.90 12.01
N ARG A 358 -12.60 -8.86 12.65
CA ARG A 358 -11.42 -8.15 12.16
C ARG A 358 -10.17 -9.03 12.15
N ALA A 359 -9.97 -9.85 13.18
CA ALA A 359 -8.82 -10.76 13.27
C ALA A 359 -8.90 -11.86 12.22
N ALA A 360 -10.09 -12.43 12.01
CA ALA A 360 -10.32 -13.45 10.99
C ALA A 360 -9.99 -12.93 9.59
N SER A 361 -10.31 -11.68 9.31
CA SER A 361 -10.07 -11.08 7.98
C SER A 361 -8.59 -10.86 7.63
N ARG A 362 -7.66 -11.17 8.52
CA ARG A 362 -6.21 -11.19 8.22
C ARG A 362 -5.80 -12.41 7.40
N TYR A 363 -6.64 -13.46 7.41
CA TYR A 363 -6.35 -14.74 6.77
C TYR A 363 -7.50 -15.25 5.89
N VAL A 364 -8.75 -15.04 6.28
CA VAL A 364 -9.92 -15.39 5.47
C VAL A 364 -10.78 -14.15 5.28
N SER A 365 -11.02 -13.76 4.03
CA SER A 365 -11.84 -12.60 3.71
C SER A 365 -13.31 -12.81 4.12
N PRO A 366 -14.01 -11.76 4.63
CA PRO A 366 -15.46 -11.82 4.86
C PRO A 366 -16.20 -12.21 3.57
N PRO A 367 -17.21 -13.12 3.66
CA PRO A 367 -17.84 -13.72 2.48
C PRO A 367 -18.44 -12.73 1.49
N GLU A 368 -18.99 -11.61 1.99
CA GLU A 368 -19.68 -10.58 1.20
C GLU A 368 -18.76 -9.72 0.32
N ILE A 369 -17.45 -9.77 0.61
CA ILE A 369 -16.44 -8.97 -0.11
C ILE A 369 -15.28 -9.81 -0.63
N ALA A 370 -15.34 -11.13 -0.46
CA ALA A 370 -14.22 -12.04 -0.73
C ALA A 370 -13.78 -12.00 -2.20
N PRO A 371 -12.52 -11.63 -2.48
CA PRO A 371 -12.00 -11.51 -3.84
C PRO A 371 -12.01 -12.83 -4.62
N HIS A 372 -11.75 -13.96 -3.94
CA HIS A 372 -11.84 -15.30 -4.53
C HIS A 372 -13.25 -15.62 -5.02
N SER A 373 -14.29 -15.24 -4.26
CA SER A 373 -15.68 -15.46 -4.67
C SER A 373 -16.14 -14.55 -5.82
N ALA A 374 -15.37 -13.50 -6.09
CA ALA A 374 -15.56 -12.66 -7.28
C ALA A 374 -14.77 -13.17 -8.51
N GLY A 375 -13.90 -14.17 -8.32
CA GLY A 375 -12.94 -14.63 -9.33
C GLY A 375 -11.84 -13.61 -9.62
N GLY A 376 -11.69 -12.61 -8.73
CA GLY A 376 -10.74 -11.51 -8.83
C GLY A 376 -9.39 -11.76 -8.17
N ALA A 377 -9.28 -12.82 -7.35
CA ALA A 377 -8.07 -13.14 -6.60
C ALA A 377 -7.37 -14.40 -7.10
N VAL A 378 -6.09 -14.48 -6.81
CA VAL A 378 -5.22 -15.62 -7.08
C VAL A 378 -4.21 -15.80 -5.95
N ASP A 379 -4.09 -17.03 -5.48
CA ASP A 379 -3.03 -17.48 -4.59
C ASP A 379 -1.98 -18.23 -5.42
N LEU A 380 -0.72 -17.84 -5.26
CA LEU A 380 0.36 -18.32 -6.10
C LEU A 380 1.74 -18.18 -5.45
N THR A 381 2.72 -18.90 -5.99
CA THR A 381 4.11 -18.80 -5.55
C THR A 381 5.08 -18.76 -6.73
N LEU A 382 6.37 -18.56 -6.43
CA LEU A 382 7.47 -18.75 -7.37
C LEU A 382 8.03 -20.17 -7.28
N VAL A 383 8.40 -20.70 -8.43
CA VAL A 383 9.17 -21.92 -8.56
C VAL A 383 10.31 -21.71 -9.56
N THR A 384 11.32 -22.58 -9.52
CA THR A 384 12.36 -22.63 -10.54
C THR A 384 11.81 -23.14 -11.87
N ALA A 385 12.53 -22.94 -12.98
CA ALA A 385 12.09 -23.37 -14.31
C ALA A 385 11.79 -24.88 -14.41
N ASP A 386 12.46 -25.71 -13.61
CA ASP A 386 12.26 -27.14 -13.49
C ASP A 386 11.18 -27.54 -12.46
N GLY A 387 10.51 -26.54 -11.85
CA GLY A 387 9.39 -26.75 -10.92
C GLY A 387 9.81 -26.92 -9.46
N GLY A 388 11.07 -26.71 -9.11
CA GLY A 388 11.56 -26.75 -7.73
C GLY A 388 11.04 -25.58 -6.90
N ASP A 389 10.82 -25.78 -5.60
CA ASP A 389 10.36 -24.76 -4.70
C ASP A 389 11.38 -23.64 -4.48
N VAL A 390 10.91 -22.41 -4.37
CA VAL A 390 11.69 -21.22 -4.04
C VAL A 390 11.37 -20.80 -2.61
N ASP A 391 12.41 -20.48 -1.81
CA ASP A 391 12.21 -20.03 -0.43
C ASP A 391 11.41 -18.71 -0.40
N MET A 392 10.18 -18.78 0.08
CA MET A 392 9.30 -17.64 0.29
C MET A 392 9.17 -17.26 1.77
N GLY A 393 9.85 -17.98 2.68
CA GLY A 393 9.88 -17.73 4.13
C GLY A 393 8.75 -18.41 4.92
N THR A 394 7.64 -18.73 4.30
CA THR A 394 6.57 -19.58 4.83
C THR A 394 5.96 -20.40 3.70
N LEU A 395 5.21 -21.42 4.04
CA LEU A 395 4.30 -22.07 3.11
C LEU A 395 3.15 -21.10 2.73
N ILE A 396 2.50 -21.34 1.61
CA ILE A 396 1.19 -20.79 1.29
C ILE A 396 0.22 -21.29 2.36
N ASP A 397 -0.81 -20.52 2.65
CA ASP A 397 -1.86 -20.81 3.66
C ASP A 397 -1.37 -20.93 5.11
N ALA A 398 -0.13 -20.52 5.41
CA ALA A 398 0.30 -20.38 6.80
C ALA A 398 -0.43 -19.19 7.45
N SER A 399 -1.25 -19.46 8.47
CA SER A 399 -1.98 -18.40 9.18
C SER A 399 -1.03 -17.42 9.91
N PRO A 400 -1.49 -16.22 10.24
CA PRO A 400 -0.72 -15.27 11.05
C PRO A 400 -0.28 -15.85 12.41
N GLU A 401 -1.10 -16.68 13.02
CA GLU A 401 -0.84 -17.33 14.30
C GLU A 401 0.24 -18.41 14.17
N GLU A 402 0.11 -19.32 13.20
CA GLU A 402 1.08 -20.40 12.94
C GLU A 402 2.45 -19.88 12.53
N SER A 403 2.47 -18.86 11.68
CA SER A 403 3.71 -18.29 11.16
C SER A 403 4.33 -17.21 12.06
N GLY A 404 3.67 -16.85 13.19
CA GLY A 404 4.06 -15.69 13.99
C GLY A 404 4.09 -14.39 13.18
N GLY A 405 3.24 -14.30 12.15
CA GLY A 405 3.14 -13.17 11.23
C GLY A 405 4.20 -13.17 10.12
N ALA A 406 4.98 -14.23 9.95
CA ALA A 406 5.93 -14.35 8.83
C ALA A 406 5.23 -14.50 7.47
N CYS A 407 3.93 -14.82 7.43
CA CYS A 407 3.09 -14.80 6.24
C CYS A 407 2.86 -13.39 5.66
N TYR A 408 3.01 -12.32 6.44
CA TYR A 408 2.85 -10.95 5.95
C TYR A 408 3.91 -10.64 4.90
N THR A 409 3.51 -10.05 3.78
CA THR A 409 4.38 -9.79 2.62
C THR A 409 5.69 -9.09 2.99
N SER A 410 5.61 -8.11 3.90
CA SER A 410 6.74 -7.36 4.43
C SER A 410 7.06 -7.75 5.87
N ALA A 411 7.00 -9.04 6.21
CA ALA A 411 7.32 -9.50 7.56
C ALA A 411 8.78 -9.17 7.94
N PRO A 412 9.03 -8.74 9.18
CA PRO A 412 10.39 -8.67 9.70
C PRO A 412 10.95 -10.09 9.91
N GLY A 413 12.28 -10.23 9.88
CA GLY A 413 12.93 -11.51 10.17
C GLY A 413 12.95 -12.52 9.02
N LEU A 414 12.45 -12.17 7.84
CA LEU A 414 12.60 -13.02 6.65
C LEU A 414 14.08 -13.18 6.28
N THR A 415 14.44 -14.38 5.80
CA THR A 415 15.76 -14.61 5.20
C THR A 415 16.02 -13.63 4.04
N PRO A 416 17.28 -13.29 3.75
CA PRO A 416 17.58 -12.47 2.58
C PRO A 416 17.03 -13.06 1.28
N ALA A 417 17.06 -14.40 1.14
CA ALA A 417 16.52 -15.12 -0.01
C ALA A 417 14.99 -14.95 -0.12
N ALA A 418 14.24 -15.25 0.95
CA ALA A 418 12.79 -15.11 0.97
C ALA A 418 12.36 -13.66 0.68
N ARG A 419 13.07 -12.69 1.24
CA ARG A 419 12.81 -11.27 0.97
C ARG A 419 13.06 -10.91 -0.50
N ALA A 420 14.13 -11.41 -1.11
CA ALA A 420 14.43 -11.19 -2.52
C ALA A 420 13.37 -11.83 -3.42
N ASN A 421 12.95 -13.07 -3.13
CA ASN A 421 11.96 -13.79 -3.90
C ASN A 421 10.57 -13.13 -3.82
N ARG A 422 10.13 -12.70 -2.62
CA ARG A 422 8.88 -11.93 -2.48
C ARG A 422 8.93 -10.60 -3.23
N ARG A 423 10.09 -9.95 -3.33
CA ARG A 423 10.24 -8.73 -4.14
C ARG A 423 10.09 -9.01 -5.63
N ILE A 424 10.71 -10.09 -6.14
CA ILE A 424 10.57 -10.50 -7.54
C ILE A 424 9.11 -10.77 -7.87
N LEU A 425 8.42 -11.57 -7.05
CA LEU A 425 7.00 -11.85 -7.20
C LEU A 425 6.17 -10.57 -7.20
N SER A 426 6.39 -9.72 -6.19
CA SER A 426 5.67 -8.45 -6.04
C SER A 426 5.89 -7.49 -7.21
N ALA A 427 7.10 -7.42 -7.75
CA ALA A 427 7.40 -6.56 -8.89
C ALA A 427 6.67 -7.01 -10.15
N ALA A 428 6.66 -8.32 -10.44
CA ALA A 428 6.00 -8.88 -11.60
C ALA A 428 4.46 -8.69 -11.53
N LEU A 429 3.85 -9.02 -10.40
CA LEU A 429 2.40 -8.94 -10.23
C LEU A 429 1.88 -7.50 -10.18
N ARG A 430 2.58 -6.59 -9.47
CA ARG A 430 2.24 -5.16 -9.48
C ARG A 430 2.42 -4.54 -10.85
N GLY A 431 3.49 -4.90 -11.57
CA GLY A 431 3.70 -4.46 -12.95
C GLY A 431 2.58 -4.86 -13.90
N ALA A 432 1.91 -5.97 -13.61
CA ALA A 432 0.73 -6.45 -14.32
C ALA A 432 -0.59 -5.85 -13.79
N GLY A 433 -0.55 -4.96 -12.78
CA GLY A 433 -1.72 -4.26 -12.23
C GLY A 433 -2.49 -5.01 -11.15
N LEU A 434 -1.94 -6.11 -10.59
CA LEU A 434 -2.51 -6.76 -9.42
C LEU A 434 -2.09 -6.06 -8.12
N VAL A 435 -2.91 -6.21 -7.08
CA VAL A 435 -2.66 -5.70 -5.74
C VAL A 435 -2.48 -6.85 -4.77
N ASN A 436 -1.49 -6.75 -3.90
CA ASN A 436 -1.26 -7.74 -2.85
C ASN A 436 -2.15 -7.48 -1.63
N TYR A 437 -2.65 -8.53 -0.99
CA TYR A 437 -3.19 -8.46 0.36
C TYR A 437 -2.03 -8.57 1.36
N PRO A 438 -1.67 -7.52 2.11
CA PRO A 438 -0.38 -7.45 2.81
C PRO A 438 -0.19 -8.46 3.94
N THR A 439 -1.26 -9.07 4.43
CA THR A 439 -1.20 -10.12 5.46
C THR A 439 -0.83 -11.49 4.89
N GLU A 440 -0.85 -11.62 3.55
CA GLU A 440 -0.61 -12.86 2.81
C GLU A 440 0.27 -12.59 1.61
N TRP A 441 1.52 -13.05 1.61
CA TRP A 441 2.46 -12.78 0.52
C TRP A 441 2.05 -13.44 -0.80
N TRP A 442 1.26 -14.51 -0.76
CA TRP A 442 0.78 -15.28 -1.91
C TRP A 442 -0.50 -14.72 -2.53
N HIS A 443 -1.31 -13.95 -1.77
CA HIS A 443 -2.63 -13.47 -2.19
C HIS A 443 -2.55 -12.17 -2.97
N TRP A 444 -3.02 -12.22 -4.22
CA TRP A 444 -3.04 -11.09 -5.15
C TRP A 444 -4.40 -10.98 -5.81
N SER A 445 -4.87 -9.75 -6.06
CA SER A 445 -6.17 -9.54 -6.67
C SER A 445 -6.17 -8.39 -7.68
N TYR A 446 -7.18 -8.40 -8.55
CA TYR A 446 -7.49 -7.35 -9.50
C TYR A 446 -9.01 -7.22 -9.66
N GLY A 447 -9.51 -5.98 -9.76
CA GLY A 447 -10.89 -5.68 -10.09
C GLY A 447 -11.89 -5.89 -8.95
N ASP A 448 -11.49 -6.39 -7.79
CA ASP A 448 -12.31 -6.52 -6.59
C ASP A 448 -12.36 -5.22 -5.76
N ARG A 449 -13.13 -5.22 -4.65
CA ARG A 449 -13.28 -4.04 -3.79
C ARG A 449 -11.98 -3.61 -3.12
N TYR A 450 -11.13 -4.58 -2.70
CA TYR A 450 -9.84 -4.26 -2.08
C TYR A 450 -8.88 -3.63 -3.09
N TRP A 451 -8.82 -4.19 -4.30
CA TRP A 451 -8.05 -3.62 -5.41
C TRP A 451 -8.50 -2.19 -5.71
N ALA A 452 -9.82 -1.95 -5.81
CA ALA A 452 -10.33 -0.61 -6.10
C ALA A 452 -9.96 0.40 -5.00
N LEU A 453 -10.11 0.02 -3.72
CA LEU A 453 -9.70 0.87 -2.61
C LEU A 453 -8.20 1.15 -2.63
N ALA A 454 -7.37 0.14 -2.85
CA ALA A 454 -5.91 0.24 -2.83
C ALA A 454 -5.35 1.09 -3.99
N THR A 455 -6.00 1.04 -5.16
CA THR A 455 -5.61 1.81 -6.35
C THR A 455 -6.29 3.17 -6.45
N GLY A 456 -7.33 3.43 -5.65
CA GLY A 456 -8.15 4.64 -5.76
C GLY A 456 -9.13 4.62 -6.93
N ALA A 457 -9.44 3.44 -7.47
CA ALA A 457 -10.47 3.30 -8.50
C ALA A 457 -11.86 3.62 -7.93
N GLU A 458 -12.73 4.22 -8.73
CA GLU A 458 -14.06 4.64 -8.28
C GLU A 458 -14.97 3.47 -7.87
N HIS A 459 -14.73 2.29 -8.43
CA HIS A 459 -15.55 1.08 -8.20
C HIS A 459 -14.75 -0.19 -8.48
N ALA A 460 -15.21 -1.29 -7.91
CA ALA A 460 -14.77 -2.64 -8.27
C ALA A 460 -15.42 -3.08 -9.59
N LEU A 461 -14.70 -3.89 -10.37
CA LEU A 461 -15.15 -4.43 -11.66
C LEU A 461 -15.87 -5.77 -11.49
N TYR A 462 -15.57 -6.50 -10.40
CA TYR A 462 -16.04 -7.85 -10.15
C TYR A 462 -16.77 -7.93 -8.82
N GLY A 463 -17.98 -8.47 -8.86
CA GLY A 463 -18.76 -8.87 -7.69
C GLY A 463 -18.72 -10.38 -7.47
N PRO A 464 -19.22 -10.88 -6.33
CA PRO A 464 -19.39 -12.30 -6.10
C PRO A 464 -20.21 -12.94 -7.22
N LYS A 465 -19.82 -14.15 -7.65
CA LYS A 465 -20.43 -14.86 -8.76
C LYS A 465 -20.47 -16.35 -8.47
N GLU A 466 -21.53 -17.04 -8.88
CA GLU A 466 -21.58 -18.50 -8.86
C GLU A 466 -20.97 -19.07 -10.14
N LEU A 467 -20.26 -20.19 -10.06
CA LEU A 467 -19.69 -20.87 -11.22
C LEU A 467 -20.83 -21.37 -12.11
N GLY A 468 -20.89 -20.90 -13.37
CA GLY A 468 -21.98 -21.23 -14.30
C GLY A 468 -23.26 -20.44 -14.11
N GLY A 469 -23.33 -19.50 -13.15
CA GLY A 469 -24.50 -18.66 -12.86
C GLY A 469 -24.41 -17.25 -13.43
N GLU A 470 -25.57 -16.58 -13.55
CA GLU A 470 -25.62 -15.13 -13.76
C GLU A 470 -25.15 -14.38 -12.51
N PRO A 471 -24.67 -13.12 -12.62
CA PRO A 471 -24.24 -12.34 -11.46
C PRO A 471 -25.39 -12.23 -10.45
N VAL A 472 -25.09 -12.47 -9.17
CA VAL A 472 -26.04 -12.27 -8.06
C VAL A 472 -26.24 -10.78 -7.91
N GLY A 473 -27.44 -10.27 -8.24
CA GLY A 473 -27.79 -8.87 -8.10
C GLY A 473 -27.76 -8.44 -6.62
N ASP A 474 -27.26 -7.21 -6.38
CA ASP A 474 -27.34 -6.55 -5.08
C ASP A 474 -28.82 -6.43 -4.66
N HIS A 475 -29.28 -7.28 -3.75
CA HIS A 475 -30.58 -7.11 -3.11
C HIS A 475 -30.47 -5.98 -2.07
N ALA A 476 -30.74 -4.76 -2.52
CA ALA A 476 -31.18 -3.69 -1.63
C ALA A 476 -32.51 -4.12 -1.02
N ASP A 477 -32.53 -4.29 0.29
CA ASP A 477 -33.72 -4.53 1.10
C ASP A 477 -34.76 -3.42 0.87
N GLY A 478 -35.89 -3.79 0.29
CA GLY A 478 -37.02 -2.90 0.02
C GLY A 478 -38.31 -3.66 0.24
N SER A 479 -38.77 -3.64 1.50
CA SER A 479 -40.11 -4.07 1.88
C SER A 479 -41.20 -3.27 1.14
N ASP A 480 -42.21 -4.00 0.75
CA ASP A 480 -43.65 -3.69 0.73
C ASP A 480 -44.38 -3.62 -0.62
N ARG A 481 -45.38 -4.52 -0.62
CA ARG A 481 -46.77 -4.48 -1.12
C ARG A 481 -47.12 -5.04 -2.49
N ALA A 482 -47.70 -6.18 -2.33
CA ALA A 482 -48.96 -6.74 -2.81
C ALA A 482 -49.70 -6.15 -4.03
N ASN A 483 -50.13 -7.10 -4.87
CA ASN A 483 -51.40 -7.20 -5.61
C ASN A 483 -51.57 -6.48 -6.96
N GLY A 484 -51.95 -7.31 -7.93
CA GLY A 484 -52.86 -6.89 -9.02
C GLY A 484 -52.50 -7.44 -10.38
N SER A 485 -52.98 -8.62 -10.64
CA SER A 485 -53.55 -9.20 -11.90
C SER A 485 -53.35 -8.48 -13.25
N ASP A 486 -53.04 -9.32 -14.20
CA ASP A 486 -53.61 -9.55 -15.53
C ASP A 486 -52.92 -9.00 -16.79
N ARG A 487 -52.69 -10.01 -17.65
CA ARG A 487 -52.82 -10.09 -19.14
C ARG A 487 -51.73 -9.44 -20.05
N ALA A 488 -51.03 -10.36 -20.65
CA ALA A 488 -50.90 -10.67 -22.11
C ALA A 488 -50.82 -9.50 -23.11
N ASP A 489 -49.78 -9.37 -23.88
CA ASP A 489 -49.68 -9.86 -25.29
C ASP A 489 -48.45 -9.23 -26.01
N HIS A 490 -47.78 -10.11 -26.71
CA HIS A 490 -47.11 -10.01 -28.02
C HIS A 490 -46.21 -8.79 -28.39
N ALA A 491 -44.98 -9.01 -28.66
CA ALA A 491 -44.37 -9.07 -30.02
C ALA A 491 -42.93 -8.61 -30.04
N ASP A 492 -42.08 -9.54 -30.38
CA ASP A 492 -40.96 -9.46 -31.35
C ASP A 492 -40.29 -8.12 -31.59
N ARG A 493 -39.00 -8.01 -31.25
CA ARG A 493 -37.98 -7.55 -32.20
C ARG A 493 -36.53 -7.78 -31.72
N ALA A 494 -35.83 -8.38 -32.63
CA ALA A 494 -34.46 -8.79 -32.70
C ALA A 494 -33.40 -7.86 -32.12
N ALA A 495 -32.46 -8.50 -31.42
CA ALA A 495 -31.02 -8.47 -31.52
C ALA A 495 -30.33 -7.18 -32.04
N HIS A 496 -29.55 -6.56 -31.17
CA HIS A 496 -28.16 -6.17 -31.48
C HIS A 496 -27.34 -6.36 -30.23
N VAL A 497 -26.52 -7.39 -30.24
CA VAL A 497 -25.44 -7.63 -29.27
C VAL A 497 -24.36 -6.61 -29.61
N GLY A 498 -24.22 -5.61 -28.74
CA GLY A 498 -23.06 -4.73 -28.74
C GLY A 498 -22.03 -5.31 -27.78
N GLU A 499 -20.96 -5.84 -28.30
CA GLU A 499 -19.74 -6.14 -27.55
C GLU A 499 -19.22 -4.83 -26.93
N ALA A 500 -19.47 -4.65 -25.64
CA ALA A 500 -18.74 -3.66 -24.83
C ALA A 500 -17.54 -4.38 -24.23
N ALA A 501 -16.41 -4.32 -24.90
CA ALA A 501 -15.13 -4.64 -24.29
C ALA A 501 -14.92 -3.76 -23.05
N CYS A 502 -14.51 -4.36 -21.92
CA CYS A 502 -13.99 -3.63 -20.78
C CYS A 502 -12.78 -2.81 -21.23
N ALA A 503 -13.01 -1.56 -21.61
CA ALA A 503 -11.93 -0.66 -21.97
C ALA A 503 -11.17 -0.25 -20.70
N ASP A 504 -9.87 -0.41 -20.72
CA ASP A 504 -8.94 0.11 -19.73
C ASP A 504 -9.15 1.62 -19.53
N SER A 505 -9.91 2.02 -18.52
CA SER A 505 -10.01 3.41 -18.07
C SER A 505 -9.02 3.70 -16.95
N ALA A 506 -7.79 3.27 -17.11
CA ALA A 506 -6.64 3.80 -16.38
C ALA A 506 -5.85 4.67 -17.37
N GLY A 507 -6.42 5.83 -17.71
CA GLY A 507 -5.72 6.90 -18.42
C GLY A 507 -4.65 7.48 -17.51
N VAL A 508 -3.43 7.04 -17.69
CA VAL A 508 -2.25 7.80 -17.27
C VAL A 508 -2.12 8.93 -18.28
N GLU A 509 -2.62 10.10 -17.94
CA GLU A 509 -2.18 11.34 -18.64
C GLU A 509 -0.72 11.61 -18.25
N ARG A 510 0.07 11.83 -19.26
CA ARG A 510 1.52 12.09 -19.24
C ARG A 510 1.86 13.40 -18.52
#